data_2f3ba07a75220bd8e5c0c1a9904385dc
#
_entry.id   2f3ba07a75220bd8e5c0c1a9904385dc
#
_cell.length_a   1.000
_cell.length_b   1.000
_cell.length_c   1.000
_cell.angle_alpha   90.00
_cell.angle_beta   90.00
_cell.angle_gamma   90.00
#
_symmetry.space_group_name_H-M   'P 1'
#
loop_
_entity.id
_entity.type
_entity.pdbx_description
1 polymer ?
#
loop_
_entity_poly.entity_id
_entity_poly.type
_entity_poly.pdbx_seq_one_letter_code
_entity_poly.pdbx_strand_id
1 'polypeptide(L)'
;MNLKINYAELERDLTVMRSTIIALSETWLSPNEERKITGFKEYLNSKGPGKGIALFIKEDTYQHKVDITEEKLQITVVGSHDLDIITVYRSEQGSTLQLIQHLGSLINPGKAIVVCGDFNICYRETRNNRVTKFLNQLGFSQLMKEPTHMRGRTIDHFYFRGGSVLQENPIILRYSPYYSDHNAICTTINKMTCQTNTETN
;
A
#
# COMPACT_ATOMS: atom_id res chain seq x y z
N MET A 1 -12.23 -0.40 -1.07
CA MET A 1 -13.18 -1.54 -0.78
C MET A 1 -14.01 -1.21 0.46
N ASN A 2 -15.33 -1.36 0.40
CA ASN A 2 -16.18 -1.17 1.57
C ASN A 2 -16.06 -2.39 2.53
N LEU A 3 -15.14 -2.31 3.49
CA LEU A 3 -14.87 -3.39 4.45
C LEU A 3 -16.07 -3.67 5.37
N LYS A 4 -16.92 -2.66 5.62
CA LYS A 4 -18.11 -2.81 6.45
C LYS A 4 -19.11 -3.85 5.89
N ILE A 5 -19.22 -3.94 4.57
CA ILE A 5 -20.13 -4.86 3.89
C ILE A 5 -19.42 -6.14 3.48
N ASN A 6 -18.17 -6.04 3.01
CA ASN A 6 -17.46 -7.14 2.36
C ASN A 6 -16.45 -7.86 3.28
N TYR A 7 -16.57 -7.71 4.59
CA TYR A 7 -15.62 -8.30 5.55
C TYR A 7 -15.58 -9.83 5.47
N ALA A 8 -16.72 -10.49 5.43
CA ALA A 8 -16.79 -11.94 5.35
C ALA A 8 -16.20 -12.50 4.04
N GLU A 9 -16.33 -11.74 2.96
CA GLU A 9 -15.77 -12.12 1.66
C GLU A 9 -14.24 -11.98 1.66
N LEU A 10 -13.73 -10.93 2.31
CA LEU A 10 -12.29 -10.75 2.50
C LEU A 10 -11.67 -11.92 3.28
N GLU A 11 -12.33 -12.37 4.37
CA GLU A 11 -11.84 -13.51 5.17
C GLU A 11 -11.85 -14.84 4.43
N ARG A 12 -12.70 -14.99 3.40
CA ARG A 12 -12.75 -16.17 2.54
C ARG A 12 -11.77 -16.12 1.38
N ASP A 13 -11.22 -14.96 1.07
CA ASP A 13 -10.26 -14.80 -0.01
C ASP A 13 -8.91 -15.40 0.39
N LEU A 14 -8.65 -16.62 -0.08
CA LEU A 14 -7.42 -17.35 0.24
C LEU A 14 -6.15 -16.65 -0.22
N THR A 15 -6.22 -15.82 -1.27
CA THR A 15 -5.07 -15.05 -1.75
C THR A 15 -4.73 -13.96 -0.73
N VAL A 16 -5.74 -13.26 -0.22
CA VAL A 16 -5.60 -12.25 0.82
C VAL A 16 -5.11 -12.90 2.13
N MET A 17 -5.73 -14.00 2.56
CA MET A 17 -5.41 -14.67 3.82
C MET A 17 -4.02 -15.32 3.85
N ARG A 18 -3.40 -15.59 2.71
CA ARG A 18 -2.01 -16.05 2.59
C ARG A 18 -0.99 -14.92 2.69
N SER A 19 -1.41 -13.68 2.53
CA SER A 19 -0.53 -12.52 2.59
C SER A 19 -0.02 -12.29 4.02
N THR A 20 1.19 -11.74 4.16
CA THR A 20 1.74 -11.30 5.45
C THR A 20 1.17 -9.93 5.83
N ILE A 21 0.91 -9.09 4.84
CA ILE A 21 0.38 -7.75 5.02
C ILE A 21 -0.76 -7.54 4.04
N ILE A 22 -1.89 -7.03 4.55
CA ILE A 22 -3.06 -6.65 3.77
C ILE A 22 -3.28 -5.16 3.98
N ALA A 23 -3.24 -4.38 2.89
CA ALA A 23 -3.51 -2.95 2.90
C ALA A 23 -4.82 -2.67 2.14
N LEU A 24 -5.77 -2.05 2.81
CA LEU A 24 -7.08 -1.72 2.26
C LEU A 24 -7.30 -0.21 2.31
N SER A 25 -7.85 0.34 1.25
CA SER A 25 -8.35 1.72 1.17
C SER A 25 -9.87 1.74 1.04
N GLU A 26 -10.50 2.88 1.37
CA GLU A 26 -11.96 3.04 1.38
C GLU A 26 -12.68 1.99 2.25
N THR A 27 -12.23 1.83 3.48
CA THR A 27 -12.75 0.80 4.38
C THR A 27 -14.17 1.06 4.86
N TRP A 28 -14.63 2.32 4.82
CA TRP A 28 -15.95 2.78 5.28
C TRP A 28 -16.19 2.56 6.79
N LEU A 29 -15.16 2.22 7.54
CA LEU A 29 -15.26 2.06 8.99
C LEU A 29 -15.38 3.41 9.67
N SER A 30 -16.22 3.46 10.71
CA SER A 30 -16.27 4.59 11.64
C SER A 30 -15.06 4.56 12.59
N PRO A 31 -14.64 5.68 13.19
CA PRO A 31 -13.45 5.73 14.05
C PRO A 31 -13.43 4.74 15.23
N ASN A 32 -14.61 4.32 15.71
CA ASN A 32 -14.74 3.38 16.84
C ASN A 32 -15.13 1.97 16.39
N GLU A 33 -15.07 1.68 15.10
CA GLU A 33 -15.48 0.41 14.53
C GLU A 33 -14.24 -0.45 14.29
N GLU A 34 -14.12 -1.55 15.04
CA GLU A 34 -13.04 -2.52 14.89
C GLU A 34 -13.42 -3.63 13.90
N ARG A 35 -12.41 -4.20 13.25
CA ARG A 35 -12.55 -5.40 12.41
C ARG A 35 -11.32 -6.27 12.61
N LYS A 36 -11.50 -7.43 13.20
CA LYS A 36 -10.41 -8.34 13.58
C LYS A 36 -10.35 -9.51 12.63
N ILE A 37 -9.31 -9.58 11.82
CA ILE A 37 -9.01 -10.78 11.03
C ILE A 37 -8.15 -11.71 11.90
N THR A 38 -8.60 -12.95 12.05
CA THR A 38 -7.90 -13.96 12.86
C THR A 38 -6.46 -14.16 12.37
N GLY A 39 -5.50 -14.05 13.27
CA GLY A 39 -4.08 -14.19 12.97
C GLY A 39 -3.39 -12.92 12.45
N PHE A 40 -4.11 -11.78 12.44
CA PHE A 40 -3.55 -10.50 12.06
C PHE A 40 -3.70 -9.47 13.17
N LYS A 41 -2.71 -8.60 13.28
CA LYS A 41 -2.79 -7.36 14.05
C LYS A 41 -3.29 -6.25 13.14
N GLU A 42 -4.27 -5.50 13.59
CA GLU A 42 -4.89 -4.42 12.83
C GLU A 42 -4.32 -3.05 13.18
N TYR A 43 -4.23 -2.18 12.16
CA TYR A 43 -3.98 -0.75 12.27
C TYR A 43 -5.01 -0.02 11.43
N LEU A 44 -5.89 0.71 12.08
CA LEU A 44 -7.07 1.32 11.45
C LEU A 44 -6.95 2.84 11.49
N ASN A 45 -6.87 3.47 10.33
CA ASN A 45 -6.99 4.91 10.14
C ASN A 45 -8.37 5.20 9.54
N SER A 46 -9.41 5.13 10.41
CA SER A 46 -10.81 5.18 10.01
C SER A 46 -11.33 6.61 10.00
N LYS A 47 -12.10 6.97 8.97
CA LYS A 47 -12.65 8.32 8.77
C LYS A 47 -14.14 8.31 8.41
N GLY A 48 -14.80 7.15 8.40
CA GLY A 48 -16.21 6.99 8.05
C GLY A 48 -16.45 6.72 6.56
N PRO A 49 -17.68 6.93 6.08
CA PRO A 49 -18.11 6.51 4.76
C PRO A 49 -17.23 7.03 3.61
N GLY A 50 -16.91 6.15 2.65
CA GLY A 50 -16.09 6.45 1.48
C GLY A 50 -14.62 6.77 1.78
N LYS A 51 -14.14 6.47 2.98
CA LYS A 51 -12.77 6.79 3.44
C LYS A 51 -12.23 5.66 4.31
N GLY A 52 -10.99 5.80 4.76
CA GLY A 52 -10.38 4.89 5.71
C GLY A 52 -9.31 4.00 5.08
N ILE A 53 -8.23 3.81 5.84
CA ILE A 53 -7.20 2.81 5.58
C ILE A 53 -7.28 1.75 6.67
N ALA A 54 -7.16 0.48 6.30
CA ALA A 54 -6.92 -0.60 7.23
C ALA A 54 -5.68 -1.39 6.78
N LEU A 55 -4.79 -1.64 7.72
CA LEU A 55 -3.66 -2.54 7.56
C LEU A 55 -3.83 -3.72 8.51
N PHE A 56 -3.75 -4.92 7.96
CA PHE A 56 -3.73 -6.15 8.74
C PHE A 56 -2.36 -6.81 8.54
N ILE A 57 -1.65 -7.09 9.62
CA ILE A 57 -0.27 -7.57 9.60
C ILE A 57 -0.17 -8.86 10.39
N LYS A 58 0.31 -9.92 9.74
CA LYS A 58 0.38 -11.27 10.28
C LYS A 58 1.55 -11.49 11.23
N GLU A 59 2.62 -10.72 11.08
CA GLU A 59 3.85 -10.86 11.83
C GLU A 59 4.14 -9.64 12.71
N ASP A 60 4.65 -9.85 13.91
CA ASP A 60 5.03 -8.77 14.83
C ASP A 60 6.31 -8.01 14.44
N THR A 61 6.88 -8.32 13.26
CA THR A 61 8.06 -7.65 12.72
C THR A 61 7.80 -6.23 12.22
N TYR A 62 6.53 -5.89 11.96
CA TYR A 62 6.13 -4.56 11.52
C TYR A 62 5.47 -3.79 12.66
N GLN A 63 5.89 -2.55 12.84
CA GLN A 63 5.35 -1.65 13.84
C GLN A 63 4.68 -0.45 13.17
N HIS A 64 3.60 0.02 13.77
CA HIS A 64 2.96 1.27 13.39
C HIS A 64 3.91 2.45 13.66
N LYS A 65 3.98 3.38 12.72
CA LYS A 65 4.84 4.56 12.84
C LYS A 65 4.05 5.86 12.85
N VAL A 66 3.16 6.05 11.87
CA VAL A 66 2.46 7.32 11.67
C VAL A 66 1.10 7.09 11.02
N ASP A 67 0.11 7.86 11.49
CA ASP A 67 -1.14 8.11 10.77
C ASP A 67 -1.27 9.60 10.46
N ILE A 68 -1.59 9.90 9.20
CA ILE A 68 -2.03 11.21 8.75
C ILE A 68 -3.50 11.07 8.37
N THR A 69 -4.35 11.89 8.98
CA THR A 69 -5.80 11.80 8.83
C THR A 69 -6.37 13.17 8.51
N GLU A 70 -6.36 13.53 7.25
CA GLU A 70 -6.98 14.73 6.71
C GLU A 70 -8.36 14.42 6.10
N GLU A 71 -9.12 15.44 5.75
CA GLU A 71 -10.47 15.24 5.20
C GLU A 71 -10.47 14.46 3.88
N LYS A 72 -9.48 14.71 3.02
CA LYS A 72 -9.40 14.16 1.66
C LYS A 72 -8.13 13.35 1.39
N LEU A 73 -7.32 13.13 2.43
CA LEU A 73 -6.07 12.40 2.35
C LEU A 73 -5.83 11.65 3.65
N GLN A 74 -5.53 10.37 3.53
CA GLN A 74 -5.12 9.54 4.66
C GLN A 74 -3.86 8.79 4.27
N ILE A 75 -2.93 8.68 5.21
CA ILE A 75 -1.71 7.92 5.05
C ILE A 75 -1.47 7.14 6.34
N THR A 76 -1.15 5.88 6.21
CA THR A 76 -0.73 5.01 7.33
C THR A 76 0.62 4.42 6.99
N VAL A 77 1.56 4.54 7.92
CA VAL A 77 2.91 4.00 7.78
C VAL A 77 3.15 2.91 8.80
N VAL A 78 3.55 1.75 8.31
CA VAL A 78 4.09 0.67 9.14
C VAL A 78 5.49 0.33 8.64
N GLY A 79 6.33 -0.20 9.51
CA GLY A 79 7.69 -0.54 9.12
C GLY A 79 8.36 -1.57 9.98
N SER A 80 9.30 -2.28 9.36
CA SER A 80 10.30 -3.14 10.01
C SER A 80 11.66 -2.45 10.04
N HIS A 81 12.70 -3.19 10.38
CA HIS A 81 14.09 -2.70 10.26
C HIS A 81 14.44 -2.37 8.78
N ASP A 82 14.05 -3.21 7.83
CA ASP A 82 14.53 -3.18 6.46
C ASP A 82 13.56 -2.51 5.48
N LEU A 83 12.26 -2.48 5.80
CA LEU A 83 11.20 -2.06 4.89
C LEU A 83 10.16 -1.18 5.58
N ASP A 84 9.83 -0.05 4.97
CA ASP A 84 8.67 0.76 5.32
C ASP A 84 7.57 0.61 4.25
N ILE A 85 6.32 0.56 4.71
CA ILE A 85 5.14 0.49 3.86
C ILE A 85 4.28 1.72 4.17
N ILE A 86 4.11 2.57 3.17
CA ILE A 86 3.32 3.78 3.19
C ILE A 86 2.05 3.50 2.39
N THR A 87 0.93 3.36 3.09
CA THR A 87 -0.38 3.15 2.46
C THR A 87 -1.11 4.47 2.36
N VAL A 88 -1.59 4.78 1.16
CA VAL A 88 -2.24 6.05 0.81
C VAL A 88 -3.69 5.81 0.43
N TYR A 89 -4.59 6.63 0.94
CA TYR A 89 -5.90 6.90 0.37
C TYR A 89 -6.01 8.41 0.11
N ARG A 90 -6.30 8.79 -1.12
CA ARG A 90 -6.58 10.17 -1.52
C ARG A 90 -7.91 10.23 -2.26
N SER A 91 -8.86 11.02 -1.79
CA SER A 91 -10.08 11.25 -2.54
C SER A 91 -9.80 11.99 -3.86
N GLU A 92 -10.70 11.88 -4.85
CA GLU A 92 -10.52 12.55 -6.16
C GLU A 92 -10.22 14.05 -6.03
N GLN A 93 -10.83 14.71 -5.04
CA GLN A 93 -10.64 16.15 -4.77
C GLN A 93 -9.47 16.44 -3.83
N GLY A 94 -8.73 15.44 -3.37
CA GLY A 94 -7.60 15.62 -2.47
C GLY A 94 -6.45 16.35 -3.14
N SER A 95 -5.69 17.12 -2.37
CA SER A 95 -4.56 17.91 -2.86
C SER A 95 -3.37 16.99 -3.20
N THR A 96 -2.96 17.00 -4.46
CA THR A 96 -1.73 16.33 -4.90
C THR A 96 -0.48 16.95 -4.27
N LEU A 97 -0.48 18.24 -4.02
CA LEU A 97 0.65 18.94 -3.38
C LEU A 97 0.82 18.50 -1.93
N GLN A 98 -0.27 18.43 -1.16
CA GLN A 98 -0.23 17.93 0.22
C GLN A 98 0.27 16.48 0.26
N LEU A 99 -0.22 15.61 -0.63
CA LEU A 99 0.29 14.24 -0.73
C LEU A 99 1.81 14.21 -0.95
N ILE A 100 2.33 15.01 -1.89
CA ILE A 100 3.77 15.10 -2.17
C ILE A 100 4.54 15.60 -0.94
N GLN A 101 4.04 16.61 -0.24
CA GLN A 101 4.67 17.14 0.97
C GLN A 101 4.76 16.08 2.07
N HIS A 102 3.66 15.35 2.32
CA HIS A 102 3.66 14.26 3.30
C HIS A 102 4.59 13.12 2.89
N LEU A 103 4.54 12.66 1.64
CA LEU A 103 5.45 11.63 1.16
C LEU A 103 6.92 12.07 1.32
N GLY A 104 7.24 13.33 1.02
CA GLY A 104 8.59 13.87 1.18
C GLY A 104 9.10 13.83 2.62
N SER A 105 8.23 14.02 3.61
CA SER A 105 8.59 13.94 5.03
C SER A 105 8.67 12.51 5.58
N LEU A 106 7.96 11.57 4.96
CA LEU A 106 7.86 10.17 5.42
C LEU A 106 8.92 9.26 4.79
N ILE A 107 9.43 9.60 3.60
CA ILE A 107 10.37 8.78 2.84
C ILE A 107 11.77 8.87 3.44
N ASN A 108 12.23 7.78 4.07
CA ASN A 108 13.61 7.66 4.55
C ASN A 108 14.54 7.25 3.37
N PRO A 109 15.57 8.05 3.03
CA PRO A 109 16.45 7.74 1.88
C PRO A 109 17.27 6.45 2.05
N GLY A 110 17.57 6.05 3.28
CA GLY A 110 18.42 4.87 3.57
C GLY A 110 17.68 3.54 3.63
N LYS A 111 16.38 3.49 3.34
CA LYS A 111 15.54 2.32 3.58
C LYS A 111 14.79 1.88 2.33
N ALA A 112 14.51 0.57 2.21
CA ALA A 112 13.55 0.11 1.23
C ALA A 112 12.14 0.59 1.58
N ILE A 113 11.38 0.99 0.58
CA ILE A 113 10.05 1.55 0.81
C ILE A 113 9.07 1.08 -0.27
N VAL A 114 7.89 0.67 0.18
CA VAL A 114 6.69 0.54 -0.65
C VAL A 114 5.81 1.76 -0.41
N VAL A 115 5.32 2.38 -1.46
CA VAL A 115 4.22 3.36 -1.41
C VAL A 115 3.08 2.81 -2.25
N CYS A 116 1.95 2.47 -1.61
CA CYS A 116 0.82 1.82 -2.27
C CYS A 116 -0.52 2.38 -1.81
N GLY A 117 -1.59 2.03 -2.52
CA GLY A 117 -2.96 2.37 -2.17
C GLY A 117 -3.71 3.09 -3.28
N ASP A 118 -4.87 3.64 -2.94
CA ASP A 118 -5.73 4.37 -3.87
C ASP A 118 -5.38 5.86 -3.89
N PHE A 119 -4.78 6.27 -4.99
CA PHE A 119 -4.37 7.67 -5.23
C PHE A 119 -5.48 8.49 -5.88
N ASN A 120 -6.49 7.84 -6.48
CA ASN A 120 -7.50 8.49 -7.31
C ASN A 120 -6.90 9.41 -8.40
N ILE A 121 -5.68 9.08 -8.86
CA ILE A 121 -4.97 9.72 -9.96
C ILE A 121 -4.68 8.65 -11.00
N CYS A 122 -5.19 8.78 -12.21
CA CYS A 122 -4.91 7.79 -13.25
C CYS A 122 -3.43 7.87 -13.67
N TYR A 123 -2.70 6.76 -13.49
CA TYR A 123 -1.28 6.68 -13.84
C TYR A 123 -1.03 6.93 -15.35
N ARG A 124 -1.96 6.51 -16.21
CA ARG A 124 -1.85 6.65 -17.68
C ARG A 124 -2.07 8.08 -18.17
N GLU A 125 -2.67 8.95 -17.37
CA GLU A 125 -2.84 10.37 -17.69
C GLU A 125 -1.52 11.11 -17.43
N THR A 126 -0.50 10.85 -18.27
CA THR A 126 0.90 11.21 -18.05
C THR A 126 1.18 12.71 -17.95
N ARG A 127 0.32 13.59 -18.49
CA ARG A 127 0.61 15.03 -18.53
C ARG A 127 0.61 15.72 -17.17
N ASN A 128 -0.03 15.15 -16.14
CA ASN A 128 -0.22 15.80 -14.84
C ASN A 128 0.13 14.96 -13.61
N ASN A 129 0.72 13.77 -13.78
CA ASN A 129 1.03 12.93 -12.61
C ASN A 129 2.27 13.42 -11.87
N ARG A 130 2.09 14.50 -11.11
CA ARG A 130 3.15 15.11 -10.27
C ARG A 130 3.69 14.12 -9.23
N VAL A 131 2.82 13.24 -8.71
CA VAL A 131 3.24 12.22 -7.71
C VAL A 131 4.21 11.24 -8.32
N THR A 132 3.91 10.70 -9.51
CA THR A 132 4.82 9.78 -10.20
C THR A 132 6.17 10.44 -10.49
N LYS A 133 6.16 11.70 -10.97
CA LYS A 133 7.41 12.42 -11.21
C LYS A 133 8.22 12.60 -9.95
N PHE A 134 7.57 12.99 -8.85
CA PHE A 134 8.21 13.15 -7.55
C PHE A 134 8.82 11.85 -7.05
N LEU A 135 8.06 10.75 -7.06
CA LEU A 135 8.54 9.45 -6.59
C LEU A 135 9.66 8.91 -7.49
N ASN A 136 9.57 9.07 -8.81
CA ASN A 136 10.64 8.67 -9.73
C ASN A 136 11.95 9.43 -9.45
N GLN A 137 11.88 10.74 -9.13
CA GLN A 137 13.07 11.53 -8.73
C GLN A 137 13.72 11.02 -7.44
N LEU A 138 12.94 10.37 -6.57
CA LEU A 138 13.43 9.72 -5.35
C LEU A 138 13.84 8.25 -5.56
N GLY A 139 13.92 7.78 -6.81
CA GLY A 139 14.36 6.43 -7.16
C GLY A 139 13.29 5.36 -7.06
N PHE A 140 12.01 5.72 -6.94
CA PHE A 140 10.92 4.73 -6.97
C PHE A 140 10.57 4.31 -8.40
N SER A 141 10.25 3.03 -8.55
CA SER A 141 9.65 2.48 -9.76
C SER A 141 8.16 2.21 -9.53
N GLN A 142 7.30 2.72 -10.43
CA GLN A 142 5.89 2.32 -10.46
C GLN A 142 5.75 0.94 -11.09
N LEU A 143 5.30 -0.03 -10.31
CA LEU A 143 5.21 -1.43 -10.75
C LEU A 143 3.84 -1.78 -11.32
N MET A 144 2.76 -1.16 -10.84
CA MET A 144 1.40 -1.39 -11.36
C MET A 144 1.09 -0.41 -12.50
N LYS A 145 1.04 -0.93 -13.74
CA LYS A 145 0.75 -0.14 -14.95
C LYS A 145 -0.57 -0.52 -15.62
N GLU A 146 -1.15 -1.64 -15.19
CA GLU A 146 -2.43 -2.15 -15.68
C GLU A 146 -3.62 -1.42 -15.03
N PRO A 147 -4.82 -1.42 -15.66
CA PRO A 147 -6.02 -0.89 -15.01
C PRO A 147 -6.31 -1.60 -13.69
N THR A 148 -6.55 -0.83 -12.64
CA THR A 148 -6.86 -1.32 -11.30
C THR A 148 -8.31 -1.13 -10.91
N HIS A 149 -9.08 -0.36 -11.68
CA HIS A 149 -10.49 -0.11 -11.46
C HIS A 149 -11.32 -0.60 -12.66
N MET A 150 -12.56 -1.08 -12.45
CA MET A 150 -13.46 -1.60 -13.47
C MET A 150 -13.71 -0.64 -14.65
N ARG A 151 -13.60 0.69 -14.42
CA ARG A 151 -13.71 1.72 -15.46
C ARG A 151 -12.44 1.89 -16.30
N GLY A 152 -11.50 0.95 -16.25
CA GLY A 152 -10.26 0.97 -17.04
C GLY A 152 -9.19 1.97 -16.56
N ARG A 153 -9.35 2.56 -15.37
CA ARG A 153 -8.38 3.50 -14.77
C ARG A 153 -7.34 2.76 -13.93
N THR A 154 -6.10 3.24 -13.95
CA THR A 154 -5.03 2.80 -13.04
C THR A 154 -4.91 3.81 -11.92
N ILE A 155 -5.72 3.69 -10.88
CA ILE A 155 -5.81 4.62 -9.75
C ILE A 155 -5.21 4.08 -8.46
N ASP A 156 -5.11 2.76 -8.34
CA ASP A 156 -4.36 2.12 -7.28
C ASP A 156 -2.91 1.99 -7.74
N HIS A 157 -2.00 2.61 -7.01
CA HIS A 157 -0.59 2.64 -7.38
C HIS A 157 0.22 1.72 -6.47
N PHE A 158 1.32 1.22 -7.00
CA PHE A 158 2.30 0.45 -6.25
C PHE A 158 3.70 0.86 -6.67
N TYR A 159 4.31 1.72 -5.88
CA TYR A 159 5.68 2.16 -6.06
C TYR A 159 6.61 1.39 -5.13
N PHE A 160 7.76 1.02 -5.65
CA PHE A 160 8.80 0.36 -4.88
C PHE A 160 10.14 1.06 -5.09
N ARG A 161 10.87 1.24 -4.00
CA ARG A 161 12.28 1.56 -3.99
C ARG A 161 12.97 0.54 -3.12
N GLY A 162 13.87 -0.26 -3.71
CA GLY A 162 14.69 -1.23 -3.01
C GLY A 162 15.71 -0.55 -2.10
N GLY A 163 16.34 -1.36 -1.28
CA GLY A 163 17.50 -1.00 -0.45
C GLY A 163 18.58 -2.05 -0.62
N SER A 164 19.66 -1.94 0.15
CA SER A 164 20.79 -2.88 0.08
C SER A 164 20.42 -4.33 0.47
N VAL A 165 19.27 -4.55 1.07
CA VAL A 165 18.88 -5.85 1.66
C VAL A 165 17.69 -6.50 0.94
N LEU A 166 16.99 -5.77 0.06
CA LEU A 166 15.79 -6.28 -0.61
C LEU A 166 15.99 -6.38 -2.12
N GLN A 167 15.35 -7.41 -2.71
CA GLN A 167 15.39 -7.65 -4.15
C GLN A 167 14.87 -6.44 -4.93
N GLU A 168 15.57 -6.07 -5.98
CA GLU A 168 15.07 -5.07 -6.92
C GLU A 168 13.98 -5.68 -7.82
N ASN A 169 12.96 -4.86 -8.14
CA ASN A 169 11.87 -5.20 -9.06
C ASN A 169 11.04 -6.45 -8.68
N PRO A 170 10.28 -6.41 -7.58
CA PRO A 170 9.36 -7.48 -7.24
C PRO A 170 8.30 -7.69 -8.35
N ILE A 171 7.89 -8.94 -8.54
CA ILE A 171 6.84 -9.30 -9.50
C ILE A 171 5.49 -8.87 -8.94
N ILE A 172 4.73 -8.12 -9.74
CA ILE A 172 3.38 -7.70 -9.40
C ILE A 172 2.35 -8.63 -10.03
N LEU A 173 1.45 -9.13 -9.22
CA LEU A 173 0.26 -9.87 -9.65
C LEU A 173 -0.97 -9.00 -9.40
N ARG A 174 -1.91 -9.05 -10.33
CA ARG A 174 -3.20 -8.39 -10.23
C ARG A 174 -4.31 -9.42 -10.41
N TYR A 175 -5.33 -9.35 -9.55
CA TYR A 175 -6.56 -10.13 -9.74
C TYR A 175 -7.80 -9.30 -9.40
N SER A 176 -8.95 -9.70 -9.91
CA SER A 176 -10.23 -9.04 -9.68
C SER A 176 -11.02 -9.79 -8.62
N PRO A 177 -11.09 -9.30 -7.38
CA PRO A 177 -11.96 -9.88 -6.39
C PRO A 177 -13.42 -9.57 -6.75
N TYR A 178 -14.30 -10.54 -6.62
CA TYR A 178 -15.72 -10.39 -6.99
C TYR A 178 -16.51 -9.43 -6.08
N TYR A 179 -15.93 -9.08 -4.95
CA TYR A 179 -16.54 -8.20 -3.93
C TYR A 179 -16.04 -6.75 -3.98
N SER A 180 -15.32 -6.36 -5.03
CA SER A 180 -14.80 -5.00 -5.19
C SER A 180 -14.79 -4.58 -6.66
N ASP A 181 -15.02 -3.31 -6.93
CA ASP A 181 -14.81 -2.68 -8.25
C ASP A 181 -13.35 -2.28 -8.50
N HIS A 182 -12.48 -2.45 -7.50
CA HIS A 182 -11.03 -2.36 -7.62
C HIS A 182 -10.39 -3.75 -7.72
N ASN A 183 -9.33 -3.85 -8.49
CA ASN A 183 -8.48 -5.05 -8.52
C ASN A 183 -7.53 -5.04 -7.32
N ALA A 184 -7.28 -6.23 -6.78
CA ALA A 184 -6.24 -6.43 -5.79
C ALA A 184 -4.86 -6.49 -6.46
N ILE A 185 -3.87 -5.91 -5.80
CA ILE A 185 -2.47 -5.91 -6.19
C ILE A 185 -1.69 -6.70 -5.16
N CYS A 186 -0.98 -7.73 -5.60
CA CYS A 186 -0.19 -8.60 -4.75
C CYS A 186 1.26 -8.65 -5.23
N THR A 187 2.18 -8.76 -4.28
CA THR A 187 3.59 -8.96 -4.57
C THR A 187 4.28 -9.73 -3.45
N THR A 188 5.42 -10.32 -3.76
CA THR A 188 6.34 -10.87 -2.78
C THR A 188 7.64 -10.06 -2.85
N ILE A 189 8.08 -9.56 -1.71
CA ILE A 189 9.34 -8.84 -1.55
C ILE A 189 10.28 -9.73 -0.74
N ASN A 190 11.31 -10.26 -1.40
CA ASN A 190 12.26 -11.17 -0.78
C ASN A 190 13.49 -10.40 -0.28
N LYS A 191 14.04 -10.81 0.88
CA LYS A 191 15.36 -10.38 1.31
C LYS A 191 16.42 -11.00 0.38
N MET A 192 17.44 -10.22 0.05
CA MET A 192 18.62 -10.76 -0.62
C MET A 192 19.30 -11.71 0.38
N THR A 193 19.43 -12.98 0.03
CA THR A 193 20.29 -13.91 0.74
C THR A 193 21.72 -13.56 0.37
N CYS A 194 22.51 -12.99 1.29
CA CYS A 194 23.98 -13.00 1.16
C CYS A 194 24.42 -14.45 1.07
N GLN A 195 24.82 -14.89 -0.11
CA GLN A 195 25.64 -16.12 -0.21
C GLN A 195 26.98 -15.78 0.44
N THR A 196 27.15 -16.18 1.67
CA THR A 196 28.49 -16.28 2.26
C THR A 196 29.23 -17.37 1.47
N ASN A 197 30.00 -16.95 0.48
CA ASN A 197 31.02 -17.84 -0.09
C ASN A 197 32.01 -18.16 1.05
N THR A 198 31.76 -19.23 1.76
CA THR A 198 32.80 -19.89 2.53
C THR A 198 33.73 -20.55 1.53
N GLU A 199 34.71 -19.80 1.04
CA GLU A 199 35.89 -20.41 0.45
C GLU A 199 36.60 -21.17 1.57
N THR A 200 36.40 -22.47 1.56
CA THR A 200 37.26 -23.40 2.35
C THR A 200 38.58 -23.46 1.61
N ASN A 201 39.60 -22.81 2.19
CA ASN A 201 40.98 -23.08 1.90
C ASN A 201 41.41 -24.43 2.51
#